data_ae80d629dd1f1164a9839220b9a3190f
#
_entry.id   ae80d629dd1f1164a9839220b9a3190f
#
_cell.length_a   1.000
_cell.length_b   1.000
_cell.length_c   1.000
_cell.angle_alpha   90.00
_cell.angle_beta   90.00
_cell.angle_gamma   90.00
#
_symmetry.space_group_name_H-M   'P 1'
#
loop_
_entity.id
_entity.type
_entity.pdbx_description
1 polymer ?
#
loop_
_entity_poly.entity_id
_entity_poly.type
_entity_poly.pdbx_seq_one_letter_code
_entity_poly.pdbx_strand_id
1 'polypeptide(L)'
;MKLIAEYTEQDIQCLVEAKEDGSKNYTIEGVFAQAEQKNRNGRIYPKMIMENAVNKYAKEQVATKRAVGELNHPEGPTVNLDKVSHLITDLKIEENNVMGKATILDTPMGQIVKGLLEGGVQLGVSTRGMGSLEKRGDAMYVKDDFMLNTIDIVQDPSAPGAFVNGIMEGVDWVWNNGIIEAQEIEKMETEIKKAPRADLYGVQTREFKNFLSLLKTKSY
;
A
#
# COMPACT_ATOMS: atom_id res chain seq x y z
N MET A 1 4.28 -0.37 13.11
CA MET A 1 4.32 0.19 11.74
C MET A 1 2.89 0.41 11.27
N LYS A 2 2.62 1.52 10.62
CA LYS A 2 1.30 1.82 10.05
C LYS A 2 1.27 1.44 8.58
N LEU A 3 0.10 1.03 8.06
CA LEU A 3 -0.09 0.86 6.63
C LEU A 3 -0.10 2.25 5.98
N ILE A 4 0.67 2.40 4.92
CA ILE A 4 0.76 3.62 4.14
C ILE A 4 0.38 3.28 2.70
N ALA A 5 -0.71 3.89 2.22
CA ALA A 5 -1.18 3.76 0.85
C ALA A 5 -1.20 5.14 0.18
N GLU A 6 -0.68 5.23 -1.03
CA GLU A 6 -0.50 6.49 -1.74
C GLU A 6 -0.98 6.43 -3.18
N TYR A 7 -1.59 7.50 -3.62
CA TYR A 7 -2.06 7.69 -4.98
C TYR A 7 -1.12 8.59 -5.76
N THR A 8 -0.86 8.23 -7.01
CA THR A 8 -0.06 9.04 -7.93
C THR A 8 -0.97 9.61 -9.02
N GLU A 9 -0.92 10.93 -9.22
CA GLU A 9 -1.76 11.68 -10.16
C GLU A 9 -1.18 11.81 -11.56
N GLN A 10 -0.08 11.14 -11.86
CA GLN A 10 0.60 11.32 -13.13
C GLN A 10 0.04 10.36 -14.19
N ASP A 11 0.15 10.79 -15.43
CA ASP A 11 -0.32 10.04 -16.60
C ASP A 11 0.38 8.67 -16.67
N ILE A 12 -0.40 7.62 -16.43
CA ILE A 12 0.01 6.26 -16.68
C ILE A 12 -0.38 5.92 -18.10
N GLN A 13 0.62 5.57 -18.90
CA GLN A 13 0.41 5.14 -20.26
C GLN A 13 0.08 3.65 -20.31
N CYS A 14 -0.98 3.30 -21.03
CA CYS A 14 -1.27 1.93 -21.35
C CYS A 14 -0.73 1.60 -22.75
N LEU A 15 0.19 0.64 -22.81
CA LEU A 15 0.74 0.11 -24.05
C LEU A 15 0.07 -1.23 -24.35
N VAL A 16 -0.50 -1.35 -25.55
CA VAL A 16 -1.11 -2.59 -26.03
C VAL A 16 -0.27 -3.11 -27.18
N GLU A 17 0.42 -4.23 -26.96
CA GLU A 17 1.25 -4.87 -27.97
C GLU A 17 0.56 -6.15 -28.47
N ALA A 18 0.44 -6.30 -29.78
CA ALA A 18 -0.01 -7.55 -30.39
C ALA A 18 1.16 -8.54 -30.38
N LYS A 19 0.92 -9.76 -29.89
CA LYS A 19 1.87 -10.86 -30.00
C LYS A 19 1.72 -11.57 -31.35
N GLU A 20 2.74 -12.34 -31.74
CA GLU A 20 2.75 -13.12 -32.98
C GLU A 20 1.58 -14.13 -33.07
N ASP A 21 1.07 -14.57 -31.91
CA ASP A 21 -0.09 -15.48 -31.80
C ASP A 21 -1.45 -14.77 -31.88
N GLY A 22 -1.46 -13.45 -32.11
CA GLY A 22 -2.67 -12.62 -32.18
C GLY A 22 -3.24 -12.20 -30.84
N SER A 23 -2.67 -12.65 -29.70
CA SER A 23 -3.05 -12.18 -28.38
C SER A 23 -2.46 -10.79 -28.10
N LYS A 24 -3.11 -10.02 -27.24
CA LYS A 24 -2.66 -8.69 -26.85
C LYS A 24 -1.95 -8.74 -25.50
N ASN A 25 -0.82 -8.08 -25.39
CA ASN A 25 -0.14 -7.83 -24.13
C ASN A 25 -0.45 -6.41 -23.65
N TYR A 26 -0.99 -6.28 -22.46
CA TYR A 26 -1.32 -5.00 -21.85
C TYR A 26 -0.25 -4.65 -20.83
N THR A 27 0.36 -3.51 -20.99
CA THR A 27 1.40 -3.00 -20.10
C THR A 27 1.02 -1.60 -19.69
N ILE A 28 1.16 -1.29 -18.41
CA ILE A 28 1.07 0.07 -17.88
C ILE A 28 2.48 0.55 -17.52
N GLU A 29 2.76 1.81 -17.81
CA GLU A 29 4.07 2.42 -17.53
C GLU A 29 3.89 3.90 -17.18
N GLY A 30 4.73 4.42 -16.31
CA GLY A 30 4.69 5.82 -15.89
C GLY A 30 5.28 6.03 -14.51
N VAL A 31 4.90 7.14 -13.87
CA VAL A 31 5.32 7.46 -12.51
C VAL A 31 4.43 6.73 -11.51
N PHE A 32 5.02 5.82 -10.75
CA PHE A 32 4.31 4.99 -9.77
C PHE A 32 4.31 5.59 -8.36
N ALA A 33 5.28 6.45 -8.04
CA ALA A 33 5.33 7.23 -6.80
C ALA A 33 6.26 8.44 -6.95
N GLN A 34 6.22 9.37 -5.98
CA GLN A 34 7.10 10.54 -5.95
C GLN A 34 7.70 10.75 -4.57
N ALA A 35 8.98 11.10 -4.55
CA ALA A 35 9.70 11.54 -3.37
C ALA A 35 9.73 13.08 -3.27
N GLU A 36 10.02 13.59 -2.08
CA GLU A 36 10.20 15.03 -1.76
C GLU A 36 8.97 15.92 -2.03
N GLN A 37 7.89 15.37 -2.50
CA GLN A 37 6.65 16.08 -2.77
C GLN A 37 5.55 15.69 -1.77
N LYS A 38 4.84 16.71 -1.24
CA LYS A 38 3.67 16.48 -0.40
C LYS A 38 2.52 15.94 -1.27
N ASN A 39 2.12 14.72 -0.99
CA ASN A 39 1.03 14.06 -1.69
C ASN A 39 -0.36 14.50 -1.16
N ARG A 40 -1.45 14.00 -1.77
CA ARG A 40 -2.83 14.34 -1.37
C ARG A 40 -3.15 13.94 0.08
N ASN A 41 -2.49 12.91 0.61
CA ASN A 41 -2.66 12.49 2.01
C ASN A 41 -1.82 13.33 2.99
N GLY A 42 -1.17 14.39 2.52
CA GLY A 42 -0.33 15.27 3.35
C GLY A 42 1.01 14.66 3.74
N ARG A 43 1.46 13.59 3.06
CA ARG A 43 2.70 12.88 3.36
C ARG A 43 3.81 13.27 2.40
N ILE A 44 5.04 13.26 2.93
CA ILE A 44 6.27 13.46 2.17
C ILE A 44 7.17 12.24 2.40
N TYR A 45 7.66 11.68 1.31
CA TYR A 45 8.65 10.62 1.32
C TYR A 45 10.03 11.23 1.08
N PRO A 46 10.92 11.26 2.08
CA PRO A 46 12.30 11.68 1.85
C PRO A 46 12.95 10.80 0.77
N LYS A 47 13.70 11.43 -0.15
CA LYS A 47 14.28 10.77 -1.30
C LYS A 47 15.08 9.52 -0.94
N MET A 48 15.96 9.61 0.04
CA MET A 48 16.79 8.49 0.48
C MET A 48 15.93 7.30 0.98
N ILE A 49 14.83 7.58 1.67
CA ILE A 49 13.94 6.52 2.20
C ILE A 49 13.21 5.84 1.03
N MET A 50 12.71 6.63 0.07
CA MET A 50 12.06 6.09 -1.12
C MET A 50 13.06 5.28 -1.97
N GLU A 51 14.27 5.77 -2.19
CA GLU A 51 15.34 5.07 -2.92
C GLU A 51 15.64 3.70 -2.29
N ASN A 52 15.82 3.67 -0.97
CA ASN A 52 16.11 2.43 -0.25
C ASN A 52 14.97 1.43 -0.38
N ALA A 53 13.72 1.88 -0.22
CA ALA A 53 12.55 1.03 -0.33
C ALA A 53 12.36 0.48 -1.75
N VAL A 54 12.50 1.33 -2.78
CA VAL A 54 12.39 0.95 -4.20
C VAL A 54 13.50 -0.03 -4.59
N ASN A 55 14.75 0.25 -4.25
CA ASN A 55 15.88 -0.62 -4.55
C ASN A 55 15.75 -1.99 -3.89
N LYS A 56 15.31 -2.02 -2.63
CA LYS A 56 15.03 -3.27 -1.93
C LYS A 56 13.92 -4.06 -2.62
N TYR A 57 12.79 -3.40 -2.91
CA TYR A 57 11.65 -4.03 -3.57
C TYR A 57 12.01 -4.54 -4.96
N ALA A 58 12.73 -3.75 -5.76
CA ALA A 58 13.20 -4.15 -7.09
C ALA A 58 14.08 -5.41 -7.03
N LYS A 59 15.02 -5.46 -6.09
CA LYS A 59 15.91 -6.61 -5.89
C LYS A 59 15.18 -7.86 -5.39
N GLU A 60 14.32 -7.70 -4.40
CA GLU A 60 13.70 -8.84 -3.68
C GLU A 60 12.43 -9.35 -4.37
N GLN A 61 11.67 -8.49 -5.04
CA GLN A 61 10.38 -8.83 -5.62
C GLN A 61 10.36 -8.77 -7.15
N VAL A 62 10.82 -7.64 -7.75
CA VAL A 62 10.78 -7.48 -9.22
C VAL A 62 11.74 -8.46 -9.90
N ALA A 63 13.01 -8.49 -9.49
CA ALA A 63 14.02 -9.37 -10.07
C ALA A 63 13.67 -10.86 -9.94
N THR A 64 12.90 -11.22 -8.94
CA THR A 64 12.45 -12.60 -8.68
C THR A 64 11.07 -12.92 -9.26
N LYS A 65 10.45 -11.98 -10.01
CA LYS A 65 9.11 -12.09 -10.60
C LYS A 65 8.01 -12.36 -9.56
N ARG A 66 8.13 -11.76 -8.38
CA ARG A 66 7.18 -11.87 -7.28
C ARG A 66 6.45 -10.56 -6.97
N ALA A 67 6.76 -9.50 -7.69
CA ALA A 67 6.20 -8.16 -7.53
C ALA A 67 4.80 -8.07 -8.12
N VAL A 68 3.84 -8.79 -7.55
CA VAL A 68 2.44 -8.76 -7.97
C VAL A 68 1.66 -7.68 -7.21
N GLY A 69 0.69 -7.05 -7.90
CA GLY A 69 -0.21 -6.06 -7.34
C GLY A 69 -1.67 -6.38 -7.59
N GLU A 70 -2.55 -5.77 -6.81
CA GLU A 70 -3.98 -6.03 -6.81
C GLU A 70 -4.75 -4.95 -7.58
N LEU A 71 -5.99 -5.27 -7.93
CA LEU A 71 -6.99 -4.30 -8.34
C LEU A 71 -7.69 -3.78 -7.08
N ASN A 72 -7.62 -2.48 -6.86
CA ASN A 72 -7.97 -1.76 -5.62
C ASN A 72 -7.06 -2.07 -4.42
N HIS A 73 -7.11 -1.22 -3.41
CA HIS A 73 -6.44 -1.50 -2.16
C HIS A 73 -7.24 -2.49 -1.30
N PRO A 74 -6.63 -3.59 -0.86
CA PRO A 74 -7.23 -4.45 0.14
C PRO A 74 -7.14 -3.85 1.54
N GLU A 75 -7.83 -4.49 2.48
CA GLU A 75 -7.81 -4.10 3.90
C GLU A 75 -6.52 -4.46 4.65
N GLY A 76 -5.49 -4.99 4.00
CA GLY A 76 -4.24 -5.42 4.64
C GLY A 76 -2.99 -5.12 3.82
N PRO A 77 -1.81 -5.20 4.45
CA PRO A 77 -0.55 -4.98 3.77
C PRO A 77 -0.12 -6.17 2.91
N THR A 78 -0.69 -7.34 3.14
CA THR A 78 -0.39 -8.58 2.41
C THR A 78 -1.14 -8.61 1.08
N VAL A 79 -0.51 -9.11 0.02
CA VAL A 79 -1.15 -9.31 -1.27
C VAL A 79 -2.03 -10.57 -1.23
N ASN A 80 -3.30 -10.42 -1.67
CA ASN A 80 -4.22 -11.54 -1.83
C ASN A 80 -4.12 -12.06 -3.27
N LEU A 81 -3.63 -13.28 -3.43
CA LEU A 81 -3.34 -13.84 -4.75
C LEU A 81 -4.59 -13.99 -5.65
N ASP A 82 -5.77 -14.14 -5.06
CA ASP A 82 -7.06 -14.17 -5.76
C ASP A 82 -7.47 -12.81 -6.35
N LYS A 83 -6.86 -11.71 -5.87
CA LYS A 83 -7.11 -10.33 -6.33
C LYS A 83 -5.99 -9.74 -7.19
N VAL A 84 -4.97 -10.52 -7.47
CA VAL A 84 -3.85 -10.08 -8.31
C VAL A 84 -4.34 -9.75 -9.72
N SER A 85 -3.97 -8.56 -10.19
CA SER A 85 -4.29 -8.06 -11.53
C SER A 85 -3.06 -7.88 -12.44
N HIS A 86 -1.88 -7.65 -11.86
CA HIS A 86 -0.68 -7.32 -12.63
C HIS A 86 0.61 -7.77 -11.95
N LEU A 87 1.67 -7.80 -12.74
CA LEU A 87 3.04 -8.08 -12.33
C LEU A 87 3.90 -6.86 -12.67
N ILE A 88 4.54 -6.28 -11.66
CA ILE A 88 5.52 -5.19 -11.85
C ILE A 88 6.80 -5.80 -12.42
N THR A 89 7.19 -5.32 -13.60
CA THR A 89 8.32 -5.85 -14.37
C THR A 89 9.55 -4.97 -14.32
N ASP A 90 9.38 -3.68 -14.03
CA ASP A 90 10.44 -2.72 -13.79
C ASP A 90 10.03 -1.70 -12.75
N LEU A 91 10.96 -1.30 -11.91
CA LEU A 91 10.77 -0.24 -10.92
C LEU A 91 12.12 0.39 -10.59
N LYS A 92 12.25 1.69 -10.86
CA LYS A 92 13.48 2.44 -10.63
C LYS A 92 13.16 3.88 -10.20
N ILE A 93 14.10 4.52 -9.55
CA ILE A 93 13.98 5.93 -9.21
C ILE A 93 14.77 6.79 -10.21
N GLU A 94 14.12 7.81 -10.74
CA GLU A 94 14.69 8.82 -11.60
C GLU A 94 14.41 10.20 -10.99
N GLU A 95 15.46 10.88 -10.55
CA GLU A 95 15.34 12.12 -9.77
C GLU A 95 14.47 11.93 -8.52
N ASN A 96 13.25 12.46 -8.52
CA ASN A 96 12.27 12.31 -7.45
C ASN A 96 11.09 11.41 -7.83
N ASN A 97 11.10 10.87 -9.04
CA ASN A 97 10.02 10.02 -9.54
C ASN A 97 10.43 8.54 -9.45
N VAL A 98 9.51 7.73 -9.00
CA VAL A 98 9.60 6.26 -9.10
C VAL A 98 8.95 5.86 -10.41
N MET A 99 9.77 5.59 -11.43
CA MET A 99 9.30 5.08 -12.72
C MET A 99 9.03 3.58 -12.62
N GLY A 100 7.87 3.16 -13.11
CA GLY A 100 7.45 1.78 -13.05
C GLY A 100 6.87 1.27 -14.35
N LYS A 101 6.95 -0.05 -14.54
CA LYS A 101 6.33 -0.78 -15.62
C LYS A 101 5.70 -2.05 -15.08
N ALA A 102 4.47 -2.35 -15.49
CA ALA A 102 3.77 -3.55 -15.06
C ALA A 102 2.96 -4.18 -16.19
N THR A 103 2.98 -5.50 -16.26
CA THR A 103 2.19 -6.28 -17.21
C THR A 103 0.88 -6.73 -16.55
N ILE A 104 -0.25 -6.51 -17.24
CA ILE A 104 -1.56 -6.97 -16.79
C ILE A 104 -1.66 -8.47 -17.05
N LEU A 105 -1.92 -9.23 -16.01
CA LEU A 105 -1.98 -10.70 -16.06
C LEU A 105 -3.35 -11.19 -16.54
N ASP A 106 -3.40 -12.45 -16.96
CA ASP A 106 -4.65 -13.16 -17.35
C ASP A 106 -5.39 -13.75 -16.12
N THR A 107 -5.40 -13.03 -15.01
CA THR A 107 -6.20 -13.33 -13.83
C THR A 107 -7.59 -12.72 -13.96
N PRO A 108 -8.59 -13.14 -13.17
CA PRO A 108 -9.91 -12.52 -13.17
C PRO A 108 -9.86 -10.99 -12.97
N MET A 109 -9.02 -10.50 -12.06
CA MET A 109 -8.86 -9.08 -11.81
C MET A 109 -8.11 -8.37 -12.94
N GLY A 110 -7.13 -9.03 -13.56
CA GLY A 110 -6.45 -8.51 -14.74
C GLY A 110 -7.37 -8.40 -15.96
N GLN A 111 -8.30 -9.32 -16.15
CA GLN A 111 -9.32 -9.21 -17.20
C GLN A 111 -10.24 -8.01 -16.99
N ILE A 112 -10.61 -7.70 -15.74
CA ILE A 112 -11.36 -6.48 -15.41
C ILE A 112 -10.53 -5.24 -15.78
N VAL A 113 -9.25 -5.20 -15.42
CA VAL A 113 -8.35 -4.08 -15.78
C VAL A 113 -8.29 -3.91 -17.30
N LYS A 114 -8.10 -5.00 -18.07
CA LYS A 114 -8.07 -4.94 -19.53
C LYS A 114 -9.37 -4.36 -20.11
N GLY A 115 -10.52 -4.83 -19.62
CA GLY A 115 -11.82 -4.30 -20.06
C GLY A 115 -12.03 -2.82 -19.74
N LEU A 116 -11.54 -2.36 -18.59
CA LEU A 116 -11.58 -0.95 -18.22
C LEU A 116 -10.68 -0.09 -19.13
N LEU A 117 -9.46 -0.55 -19.42
CA LEU A 117 -8.53 0.14 -20.31
C LEU A 117 -9.05 0.20 -21.76
N GLU A 118 -9.62 -0.91 -22.27
CA GLU A 118 -10.25 -0.96 -23.60
C GLU A 118 -11.50 -0.05 -23.68
N GLY A 119 -12.21 0.10 -22.57
CA GLY A 119 -13.33 1.05 -22.42
C GLY A 119 -12.91 2.50 -22.28
N GLY A 120 -11.61 2.80 -22.28
CA GLY A 120 -11.08 4.18 -22.15
C GLY A 120 -11.09 4.72 -20.72
N VAL A 121 -11.22 3.86 -19.71
CA VAL A 121 -11.14 4.28 -18.32
C VAL A 121 -9.68 4.59 -17.96
N GLN A 122 -9.45 5.78 -17.41
CA GLN A 122 -8.15 6.12 -16.84
C GLN A 122 -8.00 5.44 -15.48
N LEU A 123 -6.94 4.69 -15.32
CA LEU A 123 -6.59 4.02 -14.07
C LEU A 123 -5.31 4.63 -13.51
N GLY A 124 -5.25 4.72 -12.20
CA GLY A 124 -4.07 5.14 -11.47
C GLY A 124 -3.34 3.96 -10.84
N VAL A 125 -2.20 4.25 -10.22
CA VAL A 125 -1.51 3.31 -9.34
C VAL A 125 -1.26 3.95 -7.99
N SER A 126 -1.15 3.09 -6.98
CA SER A 126 -0.97 3.52 -5.61
C SER A 126 0.01 2.61 -4.88
N THR A 127 1.01 3.18 -4.24
CA THR A 127 1.94 2.42 -3.41
C THR A 127 1.26 1.99 -2.11
N ARG A 128 1.50 0.75 -1.72
CA ARG A 128 1.09 0.17 -0.44
C ARG A 128 2.33 -0.28 0.30
N GLY A 129 2.50 0.23 1.50
CA GLY A 129 3.66 -0.06 2.33
C GLY A 129 3.35 0.04 3.82
N MET A 130 4.35 -0.20 4.63
CA MET A 130 4.29 -0.05 6.08
C MET A 130 5.44 0.83 6.55
N GLY A 131 5.18 1.64 7.55
CA GLY A 131 6.20 2.50 8.13
C GLY A 131 5.64 3.36 9.25
N SER A 132 6.51 4.15 9.85
CA SER A 132 6.16 5.16 10.83
C SER A 132 6.10 6.53 10.18
N LEU A 133 5.28 7.42 10.74
CA LEU A 133 5.11 8.79 10.30
C LEU A 133 5.55 9.75 11.39
N GLU A 134 6.19 10.85 11.01
CA GLU A 134 6.58 11.94 11.89
C GLU A 134 5.94 13.24 11.41
N LYS A 135 5.24 13.94 12.29
CA LYS A 135 4.66 15.23 11.95
C LYS A 135 5.73 16.33 11.98
N ARG A 136 5.90 17.03 10.86
CA ARG A 136 6.77 18.23 10.77
C ARG A 136 5.99 19.35 10.08
N GLY A 137 5.64 20.37 10.86
CA GLY A 137 4.79 21.47 10.37
C GLY A 137 3.40 20.98 9.95
N ASP A 138 3.05 21.23 8.71
CA ASP A 138 1.77 20.86 8.08
C ASP A 138 1.82 19.55 7.28
N ALA A 139 2.93 18.82 7.32
CA ALA A 139 3.14 17.57 6.60
C ALA A 139 3.53 16.41 7.53
N MET A 140 3.24 15.20 7.06
CA MET A 140 3.66 13.95 7.70
C MET A 140 4.83 13.36 6.90
N TYR A 141 5.98 13.22 7.53
CA TYR A 141 7.17 12.64 6.92
C TYR A 141 7.24 11.15 7.20
N VAL A 142 7.44 10.36 6.13
CA VAL A 142 7.67 8.92 6.24
C VAL A 142 9.08 8.69 6.79
N LYS A 143 9.20 7.76 7.73
CA LYS A 143 10.46 7.45 8.42
C LYS A 143 11.23 6.32 7.72
N ASP A 144 12.44 6.09 8.19
CA ASP A 144 13.42 5.13 7.66
C ASP A 144 13.03 3.65 7.82
N ASP A 145 12.01 3.38 8.63
CA ASP A 145 11.41 2.05 8.77
C ASP A 145 10.40 1.71 7.65
N PHE A 146 10.28 2.56 6.63
CA PHE A 146 9.35 2.35 5.52
C PHE A 146 9.73 1.12 4.68
N MET A 147 8.74 0.25 4.49
CA MET A 147 8.82 -0.92 3.62
C MET A 147 7.74 -0.82 2.54
N LEU A 148 8.16 -0.86 1.28
CA LEU A 148 7.25 -0.97 0.14
C LEU A 148 6.80 -2.43 0.01
N ASN A 149 5.49 -2.67 0.12
CA ASN A 149 4.91 -4.01 0.02
C ASN A 149 4.50 -4.34 -1.40
N THR A 150 3.82 -3.40 -2.07
CA THR A 150 3.40 -3.52 -3.47
C THR A 150 2.93 -2.17 -4.02
N ILE A 151 2.55 -2.17 -5.30
CA ILE A 151 1.87 -1.07 -5.97
C ILE A 151 0.62 -1.66 -6.60
N ASP A 152 -0.54 -1.10 -6.29
CA ASP A 152 -1.85 -1.57 -6.71
C ASP A 152 -2.43 -0.70 -7.83
N ILE A 153 -3.26 -1.27 -8.71
CA ILE A 153 -4.05 -0.50 -9.67
C ILE A 153 -5.33 -0.03 -9.00
N VAL A 154 -5.60 1.27 -9.09
CA VAL A 154 -6.74 1.91 -8.44
C VAL A 154 -7.49 2.80 -9.43
N GLN A 155 -8.75 3.10 -9.12
CA GLN A 155 -9.49 4.13 -9.85
C GLN A 155 -8.81 5.48 -9.64
N ASP A 156 -8.75 6.32 -10.68
CA ASP A 156 -8.20 7.66 -10.59
C ASP A 156 -8.82 8.44 -9.42
N PRO A 157 -7.99 8.99 -8.51
CA PRO A 157 -8.44 9.72 -7.34
C PRO A 157 -8.98 11.13 -7.65
N SER A 158 -9.46 11.42 -8.85
CA SER A 158 -10.14 12.68 -9.17
C SER A 158 -11.40 12.90 -8.31
N ALA A 159 -11.86 11.91 -7.57
CA ALA A 159 -12.87 12.05 -6.52
C ALA A 159 -12.21 12.47 -5.19
N PRO A 160 -12.26 13.74 -4.79
CA PRO A 160 -11.65 14.21 -3.55
C PRO A 160 -12.30 13.49 -2.34
N GLY A 161 -11.52 12.77 -1.60
CA GLY A 161 -11.91 12.32 -0.26
C GLY A 161 -12.65 10.98 -0.15
N ALA A 162 -12.80 10.20 -1.23
CA ALA A 162 -13.73 9.09 -1.17
C ALA A 162 -13.19 7.78 -0.54
N PHE A 163 -11.90 7.49 -0.44
CA PHE A 163 -11.52 6.09 -0.14
C PHE A 163 -10.39 5.79 0.82
N VAL A 164 -9.66 6.70 1.39
CA VAL A 164 -8.60 6.32 2.34
C VAL A 164 -8.68 7.07 3.65
N ASN A 165 -9.85 7.54 4.00
CA ASN A 165 -10.06 8.00 5.35
C ASN A 165 -10.48 6.84 6.24
N GLY A 166 -9.51 6.11 6.74
CA GLY A 166 -9.70 5.79 8.09
C GLY A 166 -9.91 4.37 8.52
N ILE A 167 -9.93 3.36 7.71
CA ILE A 167 -10.06 1.99 8.30
C ILE A 167 -8.69 1.37 8.59
N MET A 168 -7.62 1.84 7.92
CA MET A 168 -6.31 1.20 8.05
C MET A 168 -5.19 2.08 8.62
N GLU A 169 -5.38 3.39 8.69
CA GLU A 169 -4.39 4.30 9.26
C GLU A 169 -4.27 4.20 10.80
N GLY A 170 -5.20 3.53 11.45
CA GLY A 170 -5.24 3.34 12.89
C GLY A 170 -4.69 2.01 13.40
N VAL A 171 -4.24 1.12 12.53
CA VAL A 171 -3.78 -0.22 12.93
C VAL A 171 -2.27 -0.30 12.83
N ASP A 172 -1.62 -0.67 13.93
CA ASP A 172 -0.21 -1.04 13.92
C ASP A 172 -0.04 -2.49 13.47
N TRP A 173 0.85 -2.70 12.49
CA TRP A 173 1.17 -4.01 11.94
C TRP A 173 2.51 -4.49 12.46
N VAL A 174 2.61 -5.77 12.76
CA VAL A 174 3.84 -6.41 13.22
C VAL A 174 4.22 -7.55 12.29
N TRP A 175 5.49 -7.60 11.94
CA TRP A 175 6.08 -8.72 11.24
C TRP A 175 6.36 -9.84 12.24
N ASN A 176 5.67 -10.97 12.09
CA ASN A 176 5.84 -12.12 12.95
C ASN A 176 6.16 -13.36 12.09
N ASN A 177 7.41 -13.83 12.14
CA ASN A 177 7.88 -15.03 11.42
C ASN A 177 7.46 -15.13 9.95
N GLY A 178 7.47 -13.99 9.20
CA GLY A 178 7.08 -13.94 7.81
C GLY A 178 5.58 -13.68 7.57
N ILE A 179 4.79 -13.55 8.62
CA ILE A 179 3.36 -13.18 8.55
C ILE A 179 3.20 -11.78 9.09
N ILE A 180 2.42 -10.94 8.39
CA ILE A 180 2.08 -9.59 8.84
C ILE A 180 0.74 -9.67 9.57
N GLU A 181 0.74 -9.28 10.85
CA GLU A 181 -0.44 -9.29 11.70
C GLU A 181 -0.81 -7.89 12.17
N ALA A 182 -2.11 -7.58 12.22
CA ALA A 182 -2.61 -6.35 12.80
C ALA A 182 -2.42 -6.34 14.33
N GLN A 183 -1.86 -5.26 14.86
CA GLN A 183 -1.83 -5.08 16.31
C GLN A 183 -3.13 -4.47 16.80
N GLU A 184 -3.81 -5.16 17.69
CA GLU A 184 -5.04 -4.66 18.33
C GLU A 184 -4.79 -3.58 19.41
N ILE A 185 -3.55 -3.17 19.62
CA ILE A 185 -3.15 -2.20 20.66
C ILE A 185 -3.85 -0.85 20.49
N GLU A 186 -3.92 -0.34 19.26
CA GLU A 186 -4.60 0.94 19.00
C GLU A 186 -6.12 0.85 19.22
N LYS A 187 -6.71 -0.31 18.96
CA LYS A 187 -8.12 -0.54 19.27
C LYS A 187 -8.35 -0.49 20.78
N MET A 188 -7.49 -1.15 21.55
CA MET A 188 -7.53 -1.10 23.01
C MET A 188 -7.32 0.33 23.55
N GLU A 189 -6.39 1.08 22.98
CA GLU A 189 -6.15 2.48 23.32
C GLU A 189 -7.37 3.36 23.01
N THR A 190 -7.99 3.13 21.85
CA THR A 190 -9.20 3.85 21.42
C THR A 190 -10.38 3.56 22.36
N GLU A 191 -10.59 2.31 22.75
CA GLU A 191 -11.62 1.92 23.70
C GLU A 191 -11.41 2.59 25.07
N ILE A 192 -10.17 2.63 25.56
CA ILE A 192 -9.82 3.31 26.81
C ILE A 192 -10.07 4.82 26.70
N LYS A 193 -9.67 5.46 25.60
CA LYS A 193 -9.86 6.91 25.39
C LYS A 193 -11.31 7.32 25.26
N LYS A 194 -12.18 6.45 24.71
CA LYS A 194 -13.62 6.70 24.56
C LYS A 194 -14.44 6.36 25.80
N ALA A 195 -13.86 5.64 26.76
CA ALA A 195 -14.60 5.19 27.94
C ALA A 195 -15.08 6.37 28.80
N PRO A 196 -16.36 6.37 29.22
CA PRO A 196 -16.86 7.33 30.18
C PRO A 196 -16.06 7.28 31.48
N ARG A 197 -15.89 8.43 32.15
CA ARG A 197 -15.10 8.53 33.39
C ARG A 197 -15.53 7.55 34.47
N ALA A 198 -16.82 7.23 34.53
CA ALA A 198 -17.37 6.27 35.50
C ALA A 198 -16.94 4.82 35.23
N ASP A 199 -16.67 4.46 33.98
CA ASP A 199 -16.35 3.10 33.55
C ASP A 199 -14.86 2.92 33.20
N LEU A 200 -14.10 4.00 33.25
CA LEU A 200 -12.71 4.03 32.76
C LEU A 200 -11.83 2.93 33.38
N TYR A 201 -11.94 2.73 34.68
CA TYR A 201 -11.15 1.71 35.40
C TYR A 201 -11.52 0.28 34.95
N GLY A 202 -12.80 0.03 34.74
CA GLY A 202 -13.29 -1.26 34.24
C GLY A 202 -12.79 -1.56 32.83
N VAL A 203 -12.86 -0.55 31.94
CA VAL A 203 -12.36 -0.65 30.57
C VAL A 203 -10.84 -0.83 30.53
N GLN A 204 -10.08 -0.04 31.27
CA GLN A 204 -8.63 -0.19 31.36
C GLN A 204 -8.23 -1.60 31.84
N THR A 205 -8.89 -2.12 32.86
CA THR A 205 -8.59 -3.46 33.40
C THR A 205 -8.91 -4.55 32.38
N ARG A 206 -10.01 -4.43 31.63
CA ARG A 206 -10.40 -5.38 30.58
C ARG A 206 -9.37 -5.35 29.44
N GLU A 207 -9.05 -4.19 28.91
CA GLU A 207 -8.13 -4.04 27.78
C GLU A 207 -6.71 -4.46 28.16
N PHE A 208 -6.28 -4.21 29.39
CA PHE A 208 -5.01 -4.71 29.90
C PHE A 208 -4.96 -6.24 29.99
N LYS A 209 -6.05 -6.90 30.41
CA LYS A 209 -6.16 -8.38 30.39
C LYS A 209 -6.13 -8.93 28.98
N ASN A 210 -6.79 -8.27 28.02
CA ASN A 210 -6.74 -8.63 26.61
C ASN A 210 -5.30 -8.55 26.08
N PHE A 211 -4.61 -7.46 26.36
CA PHE A 211 -3.20 -7.26 26.01
C PHE A 211 -2.30 -8.38 26.58
N LEU A 212 -2.44 -8.71 27.86
CA LEU A 212 -1.68 -9.79 28.47
C LEU A 212 -1.99 -11.16 27.85
N SER A 213 -3.26 -11.39 27.44
CA SER A 213 -3.66 -12.61 26.75
C SER A 213 -2.98 -12.73 25.37
N LEU A 214 -2.93 -11.62 24.60
CA LEU A 214 -2.22 -11.58 23.32
C LEU A 214 -0.71 -11.85 23.46
N LEU A 215 -0.09 -11.35 24.52
CA LEU A 215 1.32 -11.63 24.80
C LEU A 215 1.56 -13.11 25.12
N LYS A 216 0.65 -13.75 25.84
CA LYS A 216 0.77 -15.18 26.19
C LYS A 216 0.59 -16.12 25.01
N THR A 217 -0.31 -15.79 24.07
CA THR A 217 -0.54 -16.59 22.86
C THR A 217 0.60 -16.49 21.85
N LYS A 218 1.48 -15.48 21.99
CA LYS A 218 2.63 -15.24 21.10
C LYS A 218 3.95 -15.76 21.65
N SER A 219 3.95 -16.45 22.78
CA SER A 219 5.16 -16.97 23.47
C SER A 219 5.44 -18.45 23.19
N TYR A 220 5.04 -18.98 22.02
CA TYR A 220 5.41 -20.34 21.59
C TYR A 220 6.02 -20.34 20.20
#